data_e0de4055aadd63fb24e0fd4f18447ccc
#
_entry.id   e0de4055aadd63fb24e0fd4f18447ccc
#
_cell.length_a   1.000
_cell.length_b   1.000
_cell.length_c   1.000
_cell.angle_alpha   90.00
_cell.angle_beta   90.00
_cell.angle_gamma   90.00
#
_symmetry.space_group_name_H-M   'P 1'
#
loop_
_entity.id
_entity.type
_entity.pdbx_description
1 polymer ?
#
loop_
_entity_poly.entity_id
_entity_poly.type
_entity_poly.pdbx_seq_one_letter_code
_entity_poly.pdbx_strand_id
1 'polypeptide(L)'
;MNTKSALFKPPSIKLLQQREREAAREREGESWPAMMIACLERFVHENETETRAEDDNGRLCRGLELEGSIDYCSTGLASKDFGGMQGGKALALIRPAGAEDIARVVKAAWRSSNLTVAARGNGHSINGQAMTEGGLAIDMRSMDDTNSIKVGRFNNGSAYADVSGGALWGDVLERCVSVYGLAPRSWTDYLDLTVGGTLSNAGVSGQTFRFGPQTSNVSELEVVTGKGDTLVCSDTHNSELFFGVLGGLGQFGIITRARILLQTAPDMVRWIRVVYAEFDDFARDAEILVTRADGQSFDYVEGFAFVNSDDPVNGWPSVPLDPNHFFDPTRVPRSASPVLYCLEVALHYRNGDHPSTVDLVVERMLGGLRFCDGTRLEKDVRYVEFLMRVKEAEEHAKVNGIWDAPHPWLNLLVSSTDIADFDRLVFKNILKHGVGGPMLVYPMLRSKWDDRSSVVLPEGEIFYLVALLRFSPPYPKGPPFEEMVAQNREIIQCCINNRFDFKLYLPHYNSELEWKRHFGNQWERFVERKACFDPMAILSPGQKIFSRNPQNL
;
A
#
# COMPACT_ATOMS: atom_id res chain seq x y z
N MET A 1 -38.03 -55.87 23.42
CA MET A 1 -37.29 -56.21 22.22
C MET A 1 -35.91 -55.57 22.32
N ASN A 2 -34.89 -56.41 22.45
CA ASN A 2 -33.49 -56.01 22.65
C ASN A 2 -32.86 -55.51 21.37
N THR A 3 -32.10 -54.43 21.43
CA THR A 3 -31.00 -54.15 20.51
C THR A 3 -29.77 -53.71 21.29
N LYS A 4 -28.74 -54.55 21.19
CA LYS A 4 -27.45 -54.43 21.86
C LYS A 4 -26.59 -53.33 21.20
N SER A 5 -26.08 -52.40 22.01
CA SER A 5 -24.98 -51.50 21.64
C SER A 5 -23.66 -52.27 21.70
N ALA A 6 -22.91 -52.27 20.59
CA ALA A 6 -21.57 -52.81 20.54
C ALA A 6 -20.57 -51.76 21.03
N LEU A 7 -19.95 -52.03 22.16
CA LEU A 7 -18.81 -51.31 22.72
C LEU A 7 -17.51 -51.64 21.96
N PHE A 8 -16.91 -50.65 21.28
CA PHE A 8 -15.55 -50.77 20.78
C PHE A 8 -14.56 -50.72 21.95
N LYS A 9 -13.81 -51.79 22.15
CA LYS A 9 -12.66 -51.81 23.08
C LYS A 9 -11.44 -51.20 22.37
N PRO A 10 -10.68 -50.26 23.00
CA PRO A 10 -9.43 -49.78 22.43
C PRO A 10 -8.37 -50.90 22.47
N PRO A 11 -7.43 -50.91 21.48
CA PRO A 11 -6.37 -51.91 21.43
C PRO A 11 -5.42 -51.76 22.62
N SER A 12 -4.95 -52.90 23.15
CA SER A 12 -4.11 -52.97 24.34
C SER A 12 -2.74 -52.30 24.07
N ILE A 13 -2.22 -51.59 25.09
CA ILE A 13 -0.91 -50.92 25.08
C ILE A 13 0.24 -51.83 24.62
N LYS A 14 0.14 -53.13 24.81
CA LYS A 14 1.12 -54.11 24.35
C LYS A 14 1.19 -54.22 22.81
N LEU A 15 0.09 -54.02 22.09
CA LEU A 15 0.07 -54.07 20.61
C LEU A 15 0.68 -52.80 19.99
N LEU A 16 0.53 -51.65 20.65
CA LEU A 16 1.16 -50.41 20.22
C LEU A 16 2.68 -50.44 20.45
N GLN A 17 3.12 -50.95 21.60
CA GLN A 17 4.56 -51.11 21.90
C GLN A 17 5.26 -52.14 21.02
N GLN A 18 4.53 -53.17 20.53
CA GLN A 18 5.08 -54.12 19.58
C GLN A 18 5.24 -53.52 18.18
N ARG A 19 4.28 -52.72 17.70
CA ARG A 19 4.40 -52.00 16.42
C ARG A 19 5.48 -50.94 16.46
N GLU A 20 5.67 -50.24 17.56
CA GLU A 20 6.78 -49.30 17.72
C GLU A 20 8.16 -49.98 17.71
N ARG A 21 8.28 -51.19 18.26
CA ARG A 21 9.52 -51.98 18.21
C ARG A 21 9.81 -52.59 16.83
N GLU A 22 8.78 -52.94 16.08
CA GLU A 22 8.91 -53.41 14.68
C GLU A 22 9.29 -52.25 13.76
N ALA A 23 8.68 -51.07 13.90
CA ALA A 23 9.02 -49.83 13.16
C ALA A 23 10.42 -49.29 13.52
N ALA A 24 10.90 -49.55 14.75
CA ALA A 24 12.26 -49.18 15.16
C ALA A 24 13.31 -50.16 14.57
N ARG A 25 12.99 -51.45 14.43
CA ARG A 25 13.88 -52.45 13.80
C ARG A 25 13.99 -52.29 12.28
N GLU A 26 12.95 -51.80 11.60
CA GLU A 26 13.01 -51.49 10.17
C GLU A 26 13.87 -50.26 9.90
N ARG A 27 14.03 -49.34 10.86
CA ARG A 27 14.91 -48.14 10.74
C ARG A 27 16.38 -48.44 11.06
N GLU A 28 16.70 -49.55 11.71
CA GLU A 28 18.11 -49.94 12.00
C GLU A 28 18.79 -50.68 10.83
N GLY A 29 18.09 -50.90 9.72
CA GLY A 29 18.64 -51.61 8.54
C GLY A 29 19.30 -50.72 7.48
N GLU A 30 19.09 -49.40 7.50
CA GLU A 30 19.78 -48.48 6.60
C GLU A 30 21.05 -47.92 7.26
N SER A 31 22.19 -48.30 6.74
CA SER A 31 23.48 -47.84 7.28
C SER A 31 23.61 -46.32 7.13
N TRP A 32 23.95 -45.63 8.21
CA TRP A 32 24.23 -44.20 8.26
C TRP A 32 25.04 -43.64 7.07
N PRO A 33 26.01 -44.39 6.49
CA PRO A 33 26.71 -43.94 5.30
C PRO A 33 25.84 -43.82 4.05
N ALA A 34 24.85 -44.68 3.84
CA ALA A 34 23.98 -44.62 2.66
C ALA A 34 23.01 -43.43 2.71
N MET A 35 22.48 -43.10 3.89
CA MET A 35 21.64 -41.93 4.10
C MET A 35 22.41 -40.59 3.99
N MET A 36 23.68 -40.57 4.47
CA MET A 36 24.55 -39.40 4.27
C MET A 36 24.96 -39.22 2.80
N ILE A 37 25.23 -40.31 2.08
CA ILE A 37 25.53 -40.26 0.65
C ILE A 37 24.34 -39.76 -0.15
N ALA A 38 23.11 -40.28 0.12
CA ALA A 38 21.89 -39.82 -0.53
C ALA A 38 21.56 -38.32 -0.22
N CYS A 39 21.84 -37.88 1.03
CA CYS A 39 21.71 -36.47 1.37
C CYS A 39 22.79 -35.60 0.69
N LEU A 40 24.02 -36.07 0.59
CA LEU A 40 25.11 -35.36 -0.11
C LEU A 40 24.88 -35.34 -1.62
N GLU A 41 24.42 -36.45 -2.24
CA GLU A 41 24.07 -36.48 -3.65
C GLU A 41 22.91 -35.54 -3.97
N ARG A 42 21.87 -35.50 -3.10
CA ARG A 42 20.77 -34.57 -3.24
C ARG A 42 21.23 -33.10 -3.10
N PHE A 43 22.09 -32.81 -2.12
CA PHE A 43 22.66 -31.48 -1.90
C PHE A 43 23.58 -31.05 -3.06
N VAL A 44 24.38 -31.96 -3.63
CA VAL A 44 25.21 -31.70 -4.80
C VAL A 44 24.34 -31.51 -6.05
N HIS A 45 23.28 -32.31 -6.24
CA HIS A 45 22.34 -32.15 -7.37
C HIS A 45 21.52 -30.88 -7.27
N GLU A 46 21.05 -30.49 -6.08
CA GLU A 46 20.38 -29.21 -5.85
C GLU A 46 21.30 -28.04 -6.14
N ASN A 47 22.55 -28.05 -5.66
CA ASN A 47 23.56 -27.01 -5.95
C ASN A 47 23.99 -26.99 -7.43
N GLU A 48 24.10 -28.13 -8.11
CA GLU A 48 24.45 -28.17 -9.54
C GLU A 48 23.29 -27.67 -10.42
N THR A 49 22.02 -27.90 -10.02
CA THR A 49 20.85 -27.36 -10.72
C THR A 49 20.70 -25.86 -10.49
N GLU A 50 20.94 -25.35 -9.28
CA GLU A 50 20.93 -23.92 -8.99
C GLU A 50 22.05 -23.19 -9.75
N THR A 51 23.28 -23.70 -9.73
CA THR A 51 24.42 -23.08 -10.45
C THR A 51 24.25 -23.12 -11.97
N ARG A 52 23.65 -24.18 -12.54
CA ARG A 52 23.30 -24.22 -13.98
C ARG A 52 22.20 -23.23 -14.34
N ALA A 53 21.16 -23.11 -13.51
CA ALA A 53 20.07 -22.16 -13.73
C ALA A 53 20.56 -20.70 -13.62
N GLU A 54 21.46 -20.39 -12.70
CA GLU A 54 22.07 -19.06 -12.59
C GLU A 54 22.93 -18.71 -13.80
N ASP A 55 23.71 -19.67 -14.34
CA ASP A 55 24.53 -19.44 -15.53
C ASP A 55 23.68 -19.28 -16.81
N ASP A 56 22.60 -20.05 -16.94
CA ASP A 56 21.65 -19.93 -18.04
C ASP A 56 20.87 -18.60 -18.00
N ASN A 57 20.43 -18.17 -16.82
CA ASN A 57 19.78 -16.87 -16.63
C ASN A 57 20.73 -15.72 -16.93
N GLY A 58 21.99 -15.82 -16.49
CA GLY A 58 23.04 -14.84 -16.78
C GLY A 58 23.34 -14.74 -18.29
N ARG A 59 23.35 -15.85 -19.01
CA ARG A 59 23.51 -15.89 -20.49
C ARG A 59 22.30 -15.30 -21.20
N LEU A 60 21.08 -15.64 -20.77
CA LEU A 60 19.83 -15.12 -21.32
C LEU A 60 19.79 -13.59 -21.18
N CYS A 61 20.13 -13.06 -20.02
CA CYS A 61 20.17 -11.62 -19.78
C CYS A 61 21.25 -10.89 -20.60
N ARG A 62 22.44 -11.50 -20.77
CA ARG A 62 23.52 -10.93 -21.61
C ARG A 62 23.17 -10.89 -23.09
N GLY A 63 22.26 -11.74 -23.56
CA GLY A 63 21.74 -11.74 -24.93
C GLY A 63 20.54 -10.82 -25.16
N LEU A 64 20.10 -10.07 -24.15
CA LEU A 64 18.98 -9.15 -24.26
C LEU A 64 19.41 -7.84 -24.93
N GLU A 65 18.86 -7.55 -26.10
CA GLU A 65 19.04 -6.28 -26.79
C GLU A 65 17.95 -5.30 -26.31
N LEU A 66 18.34 -4.30 -25.53
CA LEU A 66 17.48 -3.22 -25.02
C LEU A 66 17.94 -1.88 -25.57
N GLU A 67 17.02 -0.95 -25.74
CA GLU A 67 17.34 0.46 -25.99
C GLU A 67 17.82 1.16 -24.73
N GLY A 68 17.35 0.71 -23.56
CA GLY A 68 17.83 1.09 -22.24
C GLY A 68 19.10 0.37 -21.82
N SER A 69 19.27 0.10 -20.53
CA SER A 69 20.49 -0.51 -19.98
C SER A 69 20.21 -1.63 -18.98
N ILE A 70 21.18 -2.54 -18.85
CA ILE A 70 21.20 -3.62 -17.86
C ILE A 70 22.41 -3.42 -16.96
N ASP A 71 22.21 -3.42 -15.65
CA ASP A 71 23.23 -3.26 -14.65
C ASP A 71 23.27 -4.50 -13.73
N TYR A 72 24.37 -5.23 -13.77
CA TYR A 72 24.60 -6.42 -12.94
C TYR A 72 25.36 -6.10 -11.64
N CYS A 73 25.92 -4.90 -11.52
CA CYS A 73 26.79 -4.52 -10.42
C CYS A 73 26.05 -3.67 -9.37
N SER A 74 25.19 -2.77 -9.81
CA SER A 74 24.51 -1.79 -8.94
C SER A 74 23.09 -2.22 -8.57
N THR A 75 22.90 -3.50 -8.21
CA THR A 75 21.60 -4.02 -7.78
C THR A 75 21.19 -3.53 -6.38
N GLY A 76 22.04 -2.79 -5.69
CA GLY A 76 21.79 -2.28 -4.34
C GLY A 76 20.52 -1.44 -4.19
N LEU A 77 20.13 -0.68 -5.24
CA LEU A 77 18.86 0.05 -5.25
C LEU A 77 17.64 -0.89 -5.18
N ALA A 78 17.74 -2.09 -5.76
CA ALA A 78 16.67 -3.08 -5.77
C ALA A 78 16.73 -4.06 -4.58
N SER A 79 17.73 -3.93 -3.70
CA SER A 79 17.97 -4.88 -2.61
C SER A 79 17.25 -4.55 -1.32
N LYS A 80 16.64 -3.38 -1.19
CA LYS A 80 15.77 -2.99 -0.08
C LYS A 80 14.70 -2.00 -0.51
N ASP A 81 13.63 -1.96 0.26
CA ASP A 81 12.53 -1.02 0.10
C ASP A 81 12.47 -0.03 1.26
N PHE A 82 11.46 0.87 1.24
CA PHE A 82 11.24 1.85 2.30
C PHE A 82 10.94 1.18 3.66
N GLY A 83 10.25 0.04 3.66
CA GLY A 83 10.02 -0.72 4.89
C GLY A 83 11.29 -1.11 5.61
N GLY A 84 12.37 -1.37 4.87
CA GLY A 84 13.68 -1.68 5.42
C GLY A 84 13.76 -2.98 6.23
N MET A 85 12.70 -3.79 6.19
CA MET A 85 12.56 -5.03 6.98
C MET A 85 12.91 -6.27 6.16
N GLN A 86 12.93 -6.16 4.84
CA GLN A 86 13.22 -7.25 3.91
C GLN A 86 14.46 -6.88 3.10
N GLY A 87 15.28 -7.86 2.82
CA GLY A 87 16.39 -7.75 1.87
C GLY A 87 16.18 -8.71 0.72
N GLY A 88 16.68 -8.39 -0.46
CA GLY A 88 16.65 -9.27 -1.62
C GLY A 88 17.80 -8.92 -2.56
N LYS A 89 18.29 -9.91 -3.32
CA LYS A 89 19.36 -9.72 -4.30
C LYS A 89 18.82 -10.00 -5.69
N ALA A 90 18.51 -8.94 -6.44
CA ALA A 90 18.19 -9.09 -7.86
C ALA A 90 19.43 -9.55 -8.65
N LEU A 91 19.22 -10.35 -9.69
CA LEU A 91 20.24 -10.78 -10.63
C LEU A 91 20.78 -9.58 -11.43
N ALA A 92 19.89 -8.68 -11.86
CA ALA A 92 20.23 -7.45 -12.57
C ALA A 92 19.17 -6.37 -12.32
N LEU A 93 19.57 -5.12 -12.46
CA LEU A 93 18.72 -3.94 -12.52
C LEU A 93 18.58 -3.49 -13.97
N ILE A 94 17.36 -3.48 -14.47
CA ILE A 94 17.02 -3.04 -15.82
C ILE A 94 16.55 -1.59 -15.77
N ARG A 95 17.13 -0.72 -16.61
CA ARG A 95 16.63 0.65 -16.83
C ARG A 95 16.06 0.73 -18.24
N PRO A 96 14.75 0.47 -18.41
CA PRO A 96 14.15 0.47 -19.73
C PRO A 96 14.07 1.89 -20.32
N ALA A 97 14.21 2.01 -21.64
CA ALA A 97 13.92 3.23 -22.38
C ALA A 97 12.42 3.38 -22.69
N GLY A 98 11.66 2.29 -22.66
CA GLY A 98 10.23 2.28 -22.96
C GLY A 98 9.55 0.94 -22.70
N ALA A 99 8.26 0.86 -23.03
CA ALA A 99 7.45 -0.34 -22.83
C ALA A 99 7.98 -1.57 -23.60
N GLU A 100 8.58 -1.36 -24.77
CA GLU A 100 9.17 -2.42 -25.58
C GLU A 100 10.33 -3.13 -24.86
N ASP A 101 11.17 -2.41 -24.14
CA ASP A 101 12.24 -3.02 -23.35
C ASP A 101 11.67 -3.89 -22.24
N ILE A 102 10.63 -3.41 -21.55
CA ILE A 102 9.92 -4.19 -20.52
C ILE A 102 9.34 -5.46 -21.12
N ALA A 103 8.69 -5.35 -22.29
CA ALA A 103 8.14 -6.50 -23.01
C ALA A 103 9.22 -7.53 -23.39
N ARG A 104 10.39 -7.08 -23.85
CA ARG A 104 11.55 -7.95 -24.15
C ARG A 104 12.06 -8.66 -22.90
N VAL A 105 12.16 -7.95 -21.77
CA VAL A 105 12.56 -8.50 -20.46
C VAL A 105 11.59 -9.58 -20.01
N VAL A 106 10.28 -9.32 -20.06
CA VAL A 106 9.26 -10.30 -19.67
C VAL A 106 9.25 -11.50 -20.60
N LYS A 107 9.39 -11.31 -21.93
CA LYS A 107 9.54 -12.41 -22.89
C LYS A 107 10.78 -13.26 -22.66
N ALA A 108 11.88 -12.67 -22.20
CA ALA A 108 13.06 -13.42 -21.81
C ALA A 108 12.80 -14.24 -20.54
N ALA A 109 12.17 -13.61 -19.53
CA ALA A 109 11.75 -14.34 -18.34
C ALA A 109 10.78 -15.48 -18.65
N TRP A 110 9.85 -15.29 -19.60
CA TRP A 110 8.94 -16.34 -20.08
C TRP A 110 9.67 -17.59 -20.60
N ARG A 111 10.80 -17.41 -21.29
CA ARG A 111 11.60 -18.50 -21.85
C ARG A 111 12.51 -19.17 -20.82
N SER A 112 12.70 -18.58 -19.67
CA SER A 112 13.47 -19.11 -18.56
C SER A 112 12.60 -20.04 -17.70
N SER A 113 13.20 -21.01 -17.02
CA SER A 113 12.49 -21.91 -16.09
C SER A 113 12.07 -21.22 -14.78
N ASN A 114 12.83 -20.24 -14.30
CA ASN A 114 12.66 -19.69 -12.93
C ASN A 114 12.82 -18.17 -12.82
N LEU A 115 13.16 -17.46 -13.92
CA LEU A 115 13.42 -16.03 -13.86
C LEU A 115 12.12 -15.25 -13.60
N THR A 116 12.12 -14.41 -12.56
CA THR A 116 11.01 -13.52 -12.19
C THR A 116 11.33 -12.07 -12.46
N VAL A 117 10.30 -11.22 -12.52
CA VAL A 117 10.42 -9.79 -12.82
C VAL A 117 9.67 -8.98 -11.78
N ALA A 118 10.33 -8.00 -11.17
CA ALA A 118 9.74 -7.04 -10.26
C ALA A 118 9.85 -5.62 -10.81
N ALA A 119 8.73 -4.96 -11.07
CA ALA A 119 8.70 -3.53 -11.37
C ALA A 119 8.88 -2.73 -10.07
N ARG A 120 9.87 -1.83 -10.06
CA ARG A 120 10.20 -0.98 -8.92
C ARG A 120 10.04 0.48 -9.32
N GLY A 121 9.12 1.18 -8.67
CA GLY A 121 8.99 2.63 -8.76
C GLY A 121 10.03 3.35 -7.89
N ASN A 122 9.58 4.20 -6.97
CA ASN A 122 10.48 4.91 -6.03
C ASN A 122 10.86 4.08 -4.78
N GLY A 123 10.56 2.78 -4.77
CA GLY A 123 10.98 1.86 -3.72
C GLY A 123 10.20 1.96 -2.40
N HIS A 124 8.99 2.50 -2.42
CA HIS A 124 8.16 2.73 -1.23
C HIS A 124 7.30 1.54 -0.81
N SER A 125 7.59 0.33 -1.26
CA SER A 125 7.00 -0.88 -0.65
C SER A 125 7.52 -1.09 0.78
N ILE A 126 6.73 -1.80 1.58
CA ILE A 126 6.97 -1.95 3.02
C ILE A 126 7.51 -3.33 3.39
N ASN A 127 7.10 -4.36 2.66
CA ASN A 127 7.39 -5.77 2.96
C ASN A 127 8.05 -6.48 1.78
N GLY A 128 8.83 -5.79 0.96
CA GLY A 128 9.52 -6.37 -0.18
C GLY A 128 8.65 -6.58 -1.42
N GLN A 129 7.43 -6.00 -1.49
CA GLN A 129 6.50 -6.25 -2.59
C GLN A 129 7.06 -5.91 -3.98
N ALA A 130 7.90 -4.88 -4.08
CA ALA A 130 8.55 -4.46 -5.33
C ALA A 130 9.96 -5.06 -5.52
N MET A 131 10.27 -6.15 -4.82
CA MET A 131 11.57 -6.81 -4.84
C MET A 131 11.49 -8.18 -5.51
N THR A 132 12.66 -8.70 -5.89
CA THR A 132 12.82 -10.07 -6.41
C THR A 132 14.14 -10.67 -5.90
N GLU A 133 14.14 -11.95 -5.60
CA GLU A 133 15.34 -12.72 -5.29
C GLU A 133 15.78 -13.50 -6.52
N GLY A 134 17.03 -13.31 -6.98
CA GLY A 134 17.56 -13.97 -8.18
C GLY A 134 16.84 -13.62 -9.49
N GLY A 135 15.91 -12.68 -9.49
CA GLY A 135 15.15 -12.23 -10.65
C GLY A 135 15.62 -10.88 -11.20
N LEU A 136 14.88 -10.32 -12.14
CA LEU A 136 15.17 -9.03 -12.76
C LEU A 136 14.34 -7.93 -12.09
N ALA A 137 14.99 -6.90 -11.57
CA ALA A 137 14.34 -5.69 -11.10
C ALA A 137 14.31 -4.65 -12.23
N ILE A 138 13.11 -4.08 -12.49
CA ILE A 138 12.94 -3.01 -13.49
C ILE A 138 12.82 -1.69 -12.76
N ASP A 139 13.75 -0.79 -13.01
CA ASP A 139 13.71 0.60 -12.51
C ASP A 139 12.77 1.42 -13.38
N MET A 140 11.52 1.54 -12.94
CA MET A 140 10.49 2.28 -13.67
C MET A 140 10.76 3.78 -13.74
N ARG A 141 11.59 4.32 -12.82
CA ARG A 141 11.98 5.73 -12.82
C ARG A 141 12.80 6.11 -14.05
N SER A 142 13.47 5.17 -14.67
CA SER A 142 14.22 5.41 -15.92
C SER A 142 13.33 5.79 -17.10
N MET A 143 12.02 5.50 -17.04
CA MET A 143 11.03 5.88 -18.06
C MET A 143 10.41 7.26 -17.81
N ASP A 144 10.80 7.93 -16.73
CA ASP A 144 10.25 9.23 -16.39
C ASP A 144 10.91 10.33 -17.20
N ASP A 145 10.13 10.93 -18.07
CA ASP A 145 10.43 12.19 -18.75
C ASP A 145 9.28 13.16 -18.48
N THR A 146 9.50 14.13 -17.61
CA THR A 146 8.51 15.17 -17.27
C THR A 146 8.03 15.96 -18.49
N ASN A 147 8.84 16.01 -19.56
CA ASN A 147 8.45 16.62 -20.84
C ASN A 147 7.50 15.72 -21.63
N SER A 148 7.44 14.43 -21.33
CA SER A 148 6.55 13.47 -21.97
C SER A 148 5.09 13.55 -21.49
N ILE A 149 4.81 14.28 -20.38
CA ILE A 149 3.45 14.49 -19.86
C ILE A 149 2.63 15.29 -20.87
N LYS A 150 1.63 14.62 -21.48
CA LYS A 150 0.76 15.19 -22.50
C LYS A 150 -0.63 15.45 -21.94
N VAL A 151 -1.02 16.72 -21.88
CA VAL A 151 -2.39 17.10 -21.48
C VAL A 151 -3.27 17.19 -22.70
N GLY A 152 -4.43 16.54 -22.66
CA GLY A 152 -5.44 16.53 -23.70
C GLY A 152 -6.84 16.78 -23.16
N ARG A 153 -7.83 16.79 -24.07
CA ARG A 153 -9.25 16.89 -23.72
C ARG A 153 -10.06 15.82 -24.45
N PHE A 154 -11.02 15.26 -23.76
CA PHE A 154 -12.04 14.40 -24.36
C PHE A 154 -13.04 15.22 -25.16
N ASN A 155 -13.87 14.57 -25.98
CA ASN A 155 -14.91 15.21 -26.77
C ASN A 155 -15.96 15.97 -25.91
N ASN A 156 -16.16 15.54 -24.66
CA ASN A 156 -17.04 16.20 -23.69
C ASN A 156 -16.39 17.40 -22.98
N GLY A 157 -15.15 17.78 -23.35
CA GLY A 157 -14.41 18.90 -22.81
C GLY A 157 -13.63 18.60 -21.51
N SER A 158 -13.83 17.46 -20.87
CA SER A 158 -13.04 17.08 -19.68
C SER A 158 -11.57 16.86 -20.05
N ALA A 159 -10.67 17.21 -19.12
CA ALA A 159 -9.23 17.15 -19.36
C ALA A 159 -8.62 15.85 -18.81
N TYR A 160 -7.52 15.41 -19.43
CA TYR A 160 -6.70 14.29 -18.99
C TYR A 160 -5.21 14.59 -19.18
N ALA A 161 -4.37 13.83 -18.48
CA ALA A 161 -2.93 13.75 -18.73
C ALA A 161 -2.53 12.31 -19.05
N ASP A 162 -1.79 12.11 -20.13
CA ASP A 162 -1.05 10.88 -20.40
C ASP A 162 0.32 10.99 -19.73
N VAL A 163 0.61 10.06 -18.82
CA VAL A 163 1.81 10.07 -17.99
C VAL A 163 2.47 8.70 -17.96
N SER A 164 3.79 8.65 -17.81
CA SER A 164 4.53 7.41 -17.61
C SER A 164 4.13 6.72 -16.29
N GLY A 165 4.11 5.38 -16.27
CA GLY A 165 3.95 4.61 -15.05
C GLY A 165 5.08 4.82 -14.03
N GLY A 166 6.26 5.27 -14.50
CA GLY A 166 7.41 5.64 -13.68
C GLY A 166 7.43 7.08 -13.20
N ALA A 167 6.53 7.96 -13.69
CA ALA A 167 6.45 9.36 -13.26
C ALA A 167 6.05 9.49 -11.79
N LEU A 168 6.62 10.46 -11.08
CA LEU A 168 6.20 10.80 -9.72
C LEU A 168 4.93 11.66 -9.77
N TRP A 169 4.05 11.48 -8.80
CA TRP A 169 2.86 12.32 -8.68
C TRP A 169 3.21 13.80 -8.46
N GLY A 170 4.33 14.10 -7.78
CA GLY A 170 4.83 15.47 -7.62
C GLY A 170 5.16 16.13 -8.96
N ASP A 171 5.84 15.41 -9.86
CA ASP A 171 6.19 15.90 -11.19
C ASP A 171 4.93 16.12 -12.05
N VAL A 172 3.96 15.20 -11.95
CA VAL A 172 2.65 15.33 -12.61
C VAL A 172 1.88 16.55 -12.10
N LEU A 173 1.86 16.78 -10.78
CA LEU A 173 1.23 17.95 -10.18
C LEU A 173 1.86 19.24 -10.69
N GLU A 174 3.17 19.37 -10.53
CA GLU A 174 3.89 20.57 -10.91
C GLU A 174 3.67 20.92 -12.39
N ARG A 175 3.82 19.93 -13.27
CA ARG A 175 3.62 20.13 -14.72
C ARG A 175 2.19 20.52 -15.07
N CYS A 176 1.20 19.82 -14.51
CA CYS A 176 -0.21 20.08 -14.81
C CYS A 176 -0.65 21.44 -14.29
N VAL A 177 -0.23 21.85 -13.09
CA VAL A 177 -0.62 23.13 -12.50
C VAL A 177 0.10 24.28 -13.16
N SER A 178 1.44 24.20 -13.28
CA SER A 178 2.24 25.34 -13.75
C SER A 178 2.01 25.67 -15.22
N VAL A 179 1.77 24.67 -16.08
CA VAL A 179 1.64 24.86 -17.52
C VAL A 179 0.18 24.99 -17.97
N TYR A 180 -0.72 24.23 -17.32
CA TYR A 180 -2.10 24.09 -17.82
C TYR A 180 -3.17 24.60 -16.86
N GLY A 181 -2.83 24.96 -15.62
CA GLY A 181 -3.80 25.32 -14.58
C GLY A 181 -4.75 24.18 -14.23
N LEU A 182 -4.29 22.95 -14.39
CA LEU A 182 -5.05 21.72 -14.16
C LEU A 182 -4.37 20.87 -13.09
N ALA A 183 -5.11 19.99 -12.44
CA ALA A 183 -4.58 19.06 -11.45
C ALA A 183 -5.30 17.71 -11.53
N PRO A 184 -4.64 16.58 -11.26
CA PRO A 184 -5.32 15.31 -10.98
C PRO A 184 -6.40 15.48 -9.90
N ARG A 185 -7.45 14.67 -9.98
CA ARG A 185 -8.59 14.75 -9.04
C ARG A 185 -8.29 14.07 -7.70
N SER A 186 -7.45 13.04 -7.72
CA SER A 186 -7.14 12.22 -6.55
C SER A 186 -5.64 12.10 -6.36
N TRP A 187 -5.21 12.09 -5.11
CA TRP A 187 -3.83 12.15 -4.64
C TRP A 187 -3.54 11.05 -3.62
N THR A 188 -2.26 10.85 -3.35
CA THR A 188 -1.75 10.25 -2.10
C THR A 188 -1.15 11.38 -1.26
N ASP A 189 -0.98 11.18 0.04
CA ASP A 189 -0.40 12.21 0.92
C ASP A 189 1.06 12.48 0.60
N TYR A 190 1.78 11.44 0.18
CA TYR A 190 3.16 11.56 -0.28
C TYR A 190 3.23 11.47 -1.80
N LEU A 191 3.78 12.51 -2.45
CA LEU A 191 3.76 12.64 -3.90
C LEU A 191 5.02 12.14 -4.61
N ASP A 192 6.08 11.76 -3.88
CA ASP A 192 7.25 11.09 -4.47
C ASP A 192 7.01 9.58 -4.64
N LEU A 193 5.74 9.19 -4.86
CA LEU A 193 5.34 7.84 -5.30
C LEU A 193 5.13 7.83 -6.81
N THR A 194 5.41 6.69 -7.45
CA THR A 194 5.17 6.56 -8.90
C THR A 194 3.71 6.27 -9.21
N VAL A 195 3.26 6.76 -10.35
CA VAL A 195 1.90 6.55 -10.87
C VAL A 195 1.56 5.06 -10.94
N GLY A 196 2.38 4.24 -11.60
CA GLY A 196 2.14 2.80 -11.72
C GLY A 196 2.14 2.08 -10.37
N GLY A 197 2.99 2.52 -9.42
CA GLY A 197 3.05 1.95 -8.07
C GLY A 197 1.78 2.17 -7.27
N THR A 198 1.25 3.40 -7.24
CA THR A 198 0.01 3.71 -6.50
C THR A 198 -1.21 3.09 -7.16
N LEU A 199 -1.32 3.12 -8.49
CA LEU A 199 -2.41 2.48 -9.24
C LEU A 199 -2.45 0.96 -9.06
N SER A 200 -1.31 0.32 -8.79
CA SER A 200 -1.25 -1.11 -8.47
C SER A 200 -1.82 -1.45 -7.07
N ASN A 201 -2.07 -0.45 -6.22
CA ASN A 201 -2.64 -0.60 -4.88
C ASN A 201 -4.02 0.04 -4.75
N ALA A 202 -4.14 1.34 -4.78
CA ALA A 202 -5.37 2.13 -4.90
C ALA A 202 -5.02 3.63 -5.04
N GLY A 203 -4.19 4.16 -4.15
CA GLY A 203 -3.84 5.57 -4.02
C GLY A 203 -4.96 6.38 -3.36
N VAL A 204 -4.83 6.62 -2.06
CA VAL A 204 -5.84 7.29 -1.22
C VAL A 204 -5.25 8.47 -0.46
N SER A 205 -6.09 9.46 -0.15
CA SER A 205 -5.84 10.61 0.71
C SER A 205 -7.18 11.26 1.06
N GLY A 206 -7.17 12.39 1.75
CA GLY A 206 -8.38 13.04 2.28
C GLY A 206 -9.42 13.51 1.27
N GLN A 207 -9.17 13.49 -0.03
CA GLN A 207 -10.18 13.75 -1.08
C GLN A 207 -10.84 12.49 -1.64
N THR A 208 -10.45 11.30 -1.15
CA THR A 208 -10.98 10.01 -1.64
C THR A 208 -12.50 9.89 -1.45
N PHE A 209 -13.06 10.47 -0.40
CA PHE A 209 -14.50 10.48 -0.18
C PHE A 209 -15.28 11.18 -1.30
N ARG A 210 -14.66 12.13 -1.99
CA ARG A 210 -15.30 12.93 -3.06
C ARG A 210 -15.05 12.35 -4.44
N PHE A 211 -13.80 12.05 -4.77
CA PHE A 211 -13.37 11.65 -6.10
C PHE A 211 -13.05 10.15 -6.23
N GLY A 212 -13.08 9.41 -5.15
CA GLY A 212 -12.56 8.05 -5.11
C GLY A 212 -11.03 8.00 -5.05
N PRO A 213 -10.45 6.80 -4.96
CA PRO A 213 -9.00 6.59 -5.01
C PRO A 213 -8.43 6.99 -6.38
N GLN A 214 -7.10 7.01 -6.51
CA GLN A 214 -6.45 7.27 -7.79
C GLN A 214 -6.91 6.27 -8.87
N THR A 215 -7.13 5.00 -8.50
CA THR A 215 -7.64 3.96 -9.41
C THR A 215 -9.01 4.27 -10.01
N SER A 216 -9.86 5.07 -9.36
CA SER A 216 -11.14 5.53 -9.91
C SER A 216 -11.00 6.75 -10.83
N ASN A 217 -9.81 7.33 -10.96
CA ASN A 217 -9.55 8.55 -11.71
C ASN A 217 -8.61 8.31 -12.91
N VAL A 218 -8.65 7.10 -13.47
CA VAL A 218 -7.93 6.67 -14.66
C VAL A 218 -8.91 6.23 -15.72
N SER A 219 -8.70 6.61 -16.97
CA SER A 219 -9.57 6.24 -18.10
C SER A 219 -8.94 5.26 -19.09
N GLU A 220 -7.62 5.16 -19.13
CA GLU A 220 -6.88 4.28 -20.03
C GLU A 220 -5.52 3.94 -19.43
N LEU A 221 -5.05 2.73 -19.68
CA LEU A 221 -3.71 2.28 -19.31
C LEU A 221 -3.01 1.63 -20.51
N GLU A 222 -1.69 1.72 -20.55
CA GLU A 222 -0.84 0.83 -21.31
C GLU A 222 -0.11 -0.10 -20.34
N VAL A 223 -0.16 -1.40 -20.62
CA VAL A 223 0.28 -2.44 -19.68
C VAL A 223 1.09 -3.49 -20.43
N VAL A 224 2.25 -3.85 -19.90
CA VAL A 224 2.99 -5.04 -20.33
C VAL A 224 2.58 -6.22 -19.44
N THR A 225 1.91 -7.21 -20.02
CA THR A 225 1.44 -8.41 -19.31
C THR A 225 2.59 -9.35 -18.95
N GLY A 226 2.34 -10.36 -18.09
CA GLY A 226 3.31 -11.42 -17.79
C GLY A 226 3.66 -12.34 -18.99
N LYS A 227 2.97 -12.18 -20.12
CA LYS A 227 3.32 -12.81 -21.41
C LYS A 227 4.29 -11.94 -22.25
N GLY A 228 4.52 -10.70 -21.82
CA GLY A 228 5.31 -9.71 -22.55
C GLY A 228 4.54 -9.06 -23.70
N ASP A 229 3.21 -9.10 -23.67
CA ASP A 229 2.35 -8.37 -24.62
C ASP A 229 2.11 -6.96 -24.10
N THR A 230 2.34 -5.95 -24.92
CA THR A 230 2.01 -4.56 -24.63
C THR A 230 0.59 -4.28 -25.09
N LEU A 231 -0.31 -4.01 -24.14
CA LEU A 231 -1.74 -3.82 -24.41
C LEU A 231 -2.23 -2.47 -23.89
N VAL A 232 -3.04 -1.79 -24.70
CA VAL A 232 -3.85 -0.65 -24.24
C VAL A 232 -5.16 -1.18 -23.70
N CYS A 233 -5.59 -0.69 -22.54
CA CYS A 233 -6.83 -1.12 -21.91
C CYS A 233 -7.59 0.05 -21.26
N SER A 234 -8.90 -0.07 -21.18
CA SER A 234 -9.84 0.88 -20.58
C SER A 234 -11.06 0.14 -20.04
N ASP A 235 -12.03 0.86 -19.50
CA ASP A 235 -13.31 0.29 -19.04
C ASP A 235 -14.10 -0.43 -20.15
N THR A 236 -13.88 -0.07 -21.43
CA THR A 236 -14.59 -0.63 -22.60
C THR A 236 -13.71 -1.44 -23.54
N HIS A 237 -12.40 -1.42 -23.35
CA HIS A 237 -11.44 -2.15 -24.19
C HIS A 237 -10.44 -2.91 -23.29
N ASN A 238 -10.29 -4.22 -23.50
CA ASN A 238 -9.49 -5.09 -22.63
C ASN A 238 -9.82 -4.88 -21.13
N SER A 239 -11.11 -4.77 -20.81
CA SER A 239 -11.61 -4.31 -19.50
C SER A 239 -11.17 -5.21 -18.34
N GLU A 240 -11.05 -6.54 -18.54
CA GLU A 240 -10.53 -7.44 -17.51
C GLU A 240 -9.07 -7.16 -17.15
N LEU A 241 -8.25 -6.74 -18.11
CA LEU A 241 -6.88 -6.30 -17.82
C LEU A 241 -6.90 -4.95 -17.10
N PHE A 242 -7.71 -4.00 -17.57
CA PHE A 242 -7.84 -2.66 -16.99
C PHE A 242 -8.20 -2.73 -15.51
N PHE A 243 -9.32 -3.37 -15.18
CA PHE A 243 -9.75 -3.53 -13.80
C PHE A 243 -8.85 -4.51 -13.01
N GLY A 244 -8.22 -5.44 -13.69
CA GLY A 244 -7.26 -6.35 -13.10
C GLY A 244 -6.05 -5.64 -12.51
N VAL A 245 -5.38 -4.80 -13.27
CA VAL A 245 -4.14 -4.12 -12.84
C VAL A 245 -4.40 -2.99 -11.85
N LEU A 246 -5.58 -2.36 -11.86
CA LEU A 246 -6.00 -1.36 -10.88
C LEU A 246 -6.24 -2.04 -9.52
N GLY A 247 -5.32 -1.83 -8.59
CA GLY A 247 -5.30 -2.52 -7.30
C GLY A 247 -4.85 -3.99 -7.36
N GLY A 248 -4.29 -4.42 -8.50
CA GLY A 248 -3.90 -5.81 -8.77
C GLY A 248 -2.56 -6.23 -8.19
N LEU A 249 -1.94 -5.41 -7.36
CA LEU A 249 -0.67 -5.68 -6.68
C LEU A 249 0.46 -6.09 -7.63
N GLY A 250 0.43 -5.58 -8.87
CA GLY A 250 1.41 -5.89 -9.91
C GLY A 250 1.34 -7.31 -10.49
N GLN A 251 0.27 -8.09 -10.19
CA GLN A 251 0.21 -9.52 -10.54
C GLN A 251 -0.14 -9.79 -12.01
N PHE A 252 -0.74 -8.83 -12.72
CA PHE A 252 -1.30 -9.06 -14.06
C PHE A 252 -0.57 -8.33 -15.17
N GLY A 253 0.23 -7.33 -14.80
CA GLY A 253 0.98 -6.52 -15.75
C GLY A 253 1.72 -5.36 -15.10
N ILE A 254 2.66 -4.81 -15.84
CA ILE A 254 3.44 -3.62 -15.48
C ILE A 254 2.81 -2.42 -16.20
N ILE A 255 2.32 -1.44 -15.44
CA ILE A 255 1.73 -0.22 -15.97
C ILE A 255 2.86 0.67 -16.52
N THR A 256 2.89 0.87 -17.81
CA THR A 256 3.89 1.70 -18.51
C THR A 256 3.40 3.11 -18.79
N ARG A 257 2.08 3.30 -18.98
CA ARG A 257 1.43 4.60 -19.15
C ARG A 257 0.04 4.60 -18.51
N ALA A 258 -0.37 5.75 -17.99
CA ALA A 258 -1.73 5.98 -17.49
C ALA A 258 -2.30 7.27 -18.04
N ARG A 259 -3.60 7.26 -18.37
CA ARG A 259 -4.40 8.45 -18.71
C ARG A 259 -5.22 8.86 -17.50
N ILE A 260 -4.77 9.92 -16.84
CA ILE A 260 -5.30 10.40 -15.57
C ILE A 260 -6.29 11.53 -15.80
N LEU A 261 -7.44 11.48 -15.13
CA LEU A 261 -8.47 12.52 -15.19
C LEU A 261 -8.01 13.77 -14.44
N LEU A 262 -8.20 14.93 -15.07
CA LEU A 262 -7.85 16.23 -14.53
C LEU A 262 -9.09 17.05 -14.21
N GLN A 263 -8.90 18.01 -13.31
CA GLN A 263 -9.82 19.11 -12.99
C GLN A 263 -9.08 20.44 -13.04
N THR A 264 -9.81 21.56 -13.00
CA THR A 264 -9.19 22.86 -12.83
C THR A 264 -8.51 22.93 -11.46
N ALA A 265 -7.22 23.28 -11.43
CA ALA A 265 -6.48 23.42 -10.18
C ALA A 265 -7.00 24.60 -9.37
N PRO A 266 -7.26 24.47 -8.07
CA PRO A 266 -7.46 25.63 -7.19
C PRO A 266 -6.15 26.42 -7.03
N ASP A 267 -6.24 27.68 -6.57
CA ASP A 267 -5.04 28.49 -6.31
C ASP A 267 -4.57 28.34 -4.87
N MET A 268 -5.53 28.35 -3.94
CA MET A 268 -5.31 28.44 -2.50
C MET A 268 -6.08 27.36 -1.74
N VAL A 269 -5.62 27.08 -0.54
CA VAL A 269 -6.21 26.14 0.41
C VAL A 269 -6.28 26.81 1.79
N ARG A 270 -7.47 26.89 2.38
CA ARG A 270 -7.65 27.14 3.79
C ARG A 270 -7.53 25.78 4.50
N TRP A 271 -6.39 25.55 5.14
CA TRP A 271 -6.06 24.32 5.87
C TRP A 271 -6.41 24.48 7.33
N ILE A 272 -7.21 23.57 7.88
CA ILE A 272 -7.78 23.69 9.23
C ILE A 272 -7.58 22.37 9.98
N ARG A 273 -7.22 22.46 11.26
CA ARG A 273 -7.23 21.37 12.22
C ARG A 273 -8.09 21.72 13.41
N VAL A 274 -8.87 20.74 13.90
CA VAL A 274 -9.68 20.84 15.12
C VAL A 274 -9.54 19.56 15.94
N VAL A 275 -9.54 19.68 17.27
CA VAL A 275 -9.24 18.54 18.17
C VAL A 275 -10.49 18.08 18.89
N TYR A 276 -10.61 16.76 19.05
CA TYR A 276 -11.67 16.05 19.76
C TYR A 276 -11.09 15.26 20.94
N ALA A 277 -11.80 15.29 22.07
CA ALA A 277 -11.48 14.47 23.22
C ALA A 277 -12.07 13.05 23.12
N GLU A 278 -13.22 12.91 22.45
CA GLU A 278 -13.96 11.67 22.31
C GLU A 278 -13.98 11.20 20.84
N PHE A 279 -13.75 9.90 20.65
CA PHE A 279 -13.75 9.28 19.30
C PHE A 279 -15.12 9.37 18.64
N ASP A 280 -16.21 9.16 19.39
CA ASP A 280 -17.56 9.17 18.86
C ASP A 280 -17.93 10.53 18.25
N ASP A 281 -17.52 11.64 18.86
CA ASP A 281 -17.73 12.98 18.30
C ASP A 281 -16.87 13.22 17.08
N PHE A 282 -15.61 12.77 17.08
CA PHE A 282 -14.72 12.81 15.91
C PHE A 282 -15.28 12.02 14.74
N ALA A 283 -15.64 10.76 14.97
CA ALA A 283 -16.15 9.86 13.92
C ALA A 283 -17.47 10.39 13.32
N ARG A 284 -18.40 10.80 14.18
CA ARG A 284 -19.67 11.41 13.76
C ARG A 284 -19.44 12.62 12.85
N ASP A 285 -18.57 13.52 13.26
CA ASP A 285 -18.35 14.76 12.51
C ASP A 285 -17.61 14.50 11.20
N ALA A 286 -16.63 13.60 11.20
CA ALA A 286 -15.94 13.16 9.99
C ALA A 286 -16.92 12.50 8.99
N GLU A 287 -17.79 11.60 9.46
CA GLU A 287 -18.82 10.95 8.63
C GLU A 287 -19.84 11.96 8.07
N ILE A 288 -20.28 12.93 8.88
CA ILE A 288 -21.15 14.02 8.42
C ILE A 288 -20.47 14.77 7.27
N LEU A 289 -19.19 15.12 7.39
CA LEU A 289 -18.47 15.88 6.36
C LEU A 289 -18.35 15.07 5.06
N VAL A 290 -17.98 13.80 5.11
CA VAL A 290 -17.77 13.00 3.90
C VAL A 290 -19.09 12.60 3.20
N THR A 291 -20.23 12.66 3.91
CA THR A 291 -21.56 12.32 3.36
C THR A 291 -22.36 13.54 2.89
N ARG A 292 -21.91 14.77 3.17
CA ARG A 292 -22.56 15.99 2.64
C ARG A 292 -22.48 16.03 1.12
N ALA A 293 -23.49 16.67 0.51
CA ALA A 293 -23.51 16.89 -0.93
C ALA A 293 -22.33 17.75 -1.39
N ASP A 294 -21.94 17.59 -2.66
CA ASP A 294 -20.88 18.39 -3.28
C ASP A 294 -21.10 19.89 -3.09
N GLY A 295 -20.06 20.62 -2.72
CA GLY A 295 -20.10 22.05 -2.40
C GLY A 295 -20.68 22.41 -1.02
N GLN A 296 -21.10 21.40 -0.22
CA GLN A 296 -21.55 21.59 1.16
C GLN A 296 -20.56 21.04 2.19
N SER A 297 -19.44 20.47 1.74
CA SER A 297 -18.35 19.99 2.56
C SER A 297 -17.02 20.58 2.11
N PHE A 298 -16.00 20.37 2.92
CA PHE A 298 -14.61 20.64 2.55
C PHE A 298 -14.20 19.82 1.33
N ASP A 299 -13.15 20.25 0.64
CA ASP A 299 -12.59 19.52 -0.51
C ASP A 299 -11.67 18.38 -0.09
N TYR A 300 -11.20 18.42 1.15
CA TYR A 300 -10.31 17.45 1.78
C TYR A 300 -10.78 17.21 3.21
N VAL A 301 -10.89 15.95 3.61
CA VAL A 301 -11.27 15.52 4.96
C VAL A 301 -10.39 14.33 5.34
N GLU A 302 -9.57 14.53 6.34
CA GLU A 302 -8.68 13.54 6.89
C GLU A 302 -8.67 13.64 8.41
N GLY A 303 -7.98 12.75 9.09
CA GLY A 303 -7.80 12.84 10.53
C GLY A 303 -6.65 11.98 11.01
N PHE A 304 -6.25 12.26 12.24
CA PHE A 304 -5.24 11.47 12.91
C PHE A 304 -5.54 11.36 14.41
N ALA A 305 -5.09 10.27 15.00
CA ALA A 305 -5.09 10.10 16.46
C ALA A 305 -3.71 10.44 17.01
N PHE A 306 -3.66 10.97 18.24
CA PHE A 306 -2.43 11.31 18.91
C PHE A 306 -2.55 11.10 20.42
N VAL A 307 -1.42 10.92 21.10
CA VAL A 307 -1.39 10.68 22.54
C VAL A 307 -1.52 12.01 23.28
N ASN A 308 -2.31 12.02 24.34
CA ASN A 308 -2.51 13.18 25.23
C ASN A 308 -1.26 13.40 26.11
N SER A 309 -0.14 13.73 25.48
CA SER A 309 1.17 13.92 26.11
C SER A 309 2.05 14.85 25.27
N ASP A 310 3.21 15.21 25.83
CA ASP A 310 4.26 16.01 25.16
C ASP A 310 5.20 15.16 24.28
N ASP A 311 4.81 13.94 23.92
CA ASP A 311 5.57 13.11 22.99
C ASP A 311 5.82 13.84 21.67
N PRO A 312 7.08 14.01 21.25
CA PRO A 312 7.42 14.82 20.08
C PRO A 312 6.95 14.22 18.75
N VAL A 313 6.64 12.92 18.74
CA VAL A 313 6.28 12.19 17.51
C VAL A 313 4.77 12.05 17.37
N ASN A 314 4.09 11.68 18.46
CA ASN A 314 2.67 11.35 18.47
C ASN A 314 1.83 12.20 19.42
N GLY A 315 2.44 13.11 20.16
CA GLY A 315 1.74 13.91 21.17
C GLY A 315 1.27 15.27 20.66
N TRP A 316 1.08 16.21 21.58
CA TRP A 316 0.63 17.58 21.28
C TRP A 316 1.48 18.32 20.23
N PRO A 317 2.82 18.11 20.14
CA PRO A 317 3.64 18.75 19.13
C PRO A 317 3.29 18.38 17.69
N SER A 318 2.53 17.28 17.46
CA SER A 318 2.09 16.87 16.11
C SER A 318 0.85 17.63 15.60
N VAL A 319 0.16 18.40 16.47
CA VAL A 319 -1.13 19.04 16.12
C VAL A 319 -0.97 20.37 15.37
N PRO A 320 -0.01 21.26 15.67
CA PRO A 320 0.15 22.53 14.98
C PRO A 320 0.39 22.40 13.48
N LEU A 321 -0.13 23.37 12.71
CA LEU A 321 0.09 23.51 11.26
C LEU A 321 1.39 24.23 10.91
N ASP A 322 1.97 24.91 11.89
CA ASP A 322 3.19 25.70 11.76
C ASP A 322 4.07 25.46 12.98
N PRO A 323 5.39 25.24 12.83
CA PRO A 323 6.31 25.02 13.96
C PRO A 323 6.36 26.15 14.98
N ASN A 324 5.92 27.37 14.60
CA ASN A 324 5.87 28.54 15.50
C ASN A 324 4.58 28.60 16.34
N HIS A 325 3.60 27.75 16.06
CA HIS A 325 2.38 27.65 16.84
C HIS A 325 2.48 26.48 17.80
N PHE A 326 1.84 26.63 18.97
CA PHE A 326 1.78 25.59 19.99
C PHE A 326 0.34 25.17 20.17
N PHE A 327 0.13 23.86 20.39
CA PHE A 327 -1.15 23.37 20.87
C PHE A 327 -1.26 23.60 22.38
N ASP A 328 -2.37 24.18 22.81
CA ASP A 328 -2.65 24.40 24.25
C ASP A 328 -3.44 23.21 24.82
N PRO A 329 -2.81 22.24 25.50
CA PRO A 329 -3.48 21.08 26.05
C PRO A 329 -4.48 21.40 27.16
N THR A 330 -4.47 22.61 27.72
CA THR A 330 -5.46 23.02 28.73
C THR A 330 -6.86 23.24 28.14
N ARG A 331 -6.99 23.32 26.82
CA ARG A 331 -8.25 23.36 26.09
C ARG A 331 -8.97 22.03 26.03
N VAL A 332 -8.24 20.92 26.27
CA VAL A 332 -8.82 19.58 26.32
C VAL A 332 -9.35 19.32 27.74
N PRO A 333 -10.53 18.68 27.88
CA PRO A 333 -11.06 18.33 29.19
C PRO A 333 -10.08 17.47 30.00
N ARG A 334 -9.94 17.73 31.31
CA ARG A 334 -9.04 16.96 32.19
C ARG A 334 -9.41 15.47 32.29
N SER A 335 -10.65 15.12 31.98
CA SER A 335 -11.17 13.75 31.96
C SER A 335 -10.92 13.05 30.63
N ALA A 336 -10.28 13.72 29.67
CA ALA A 336 -10.06 13.15 28.34
C ALA A 336 -9.22 11.86 28.39
N SER A 337 -9.46 11.01 27.41
CA SER A 337 -8.72 9.77 27.17
C SER A 337 -7.21 10.03 27.00
N PRO A 338 -6.35 9.02 27.22
CA PRO A 338 -4.94 9.09 26.84
C PRO A 338 -4.72 9.26 25.33
N VAL A 339 -5.74 9.01 24.51
CA VAL A 339 -5.68 9.22 23.04
C VAL A 339 -6.73 10.26 22.65
N LEU A 340 -6.30 11.23 21.84
CA LEU A 340 -7.09 12.32 21.29
C LEU A 340 -7.14 12.21 19.78
N TYR A 341 -8.03 12.97 19.13
CA TYR A 341 -8.25 12.92 17.69
C TYR A 341 -8.18 14.32 17.11
N CYS A 342 -7.55 14.44 15.97
CA CYS A 342 -7.51 15.67 15.20
C CYS A 342 -8.20 15.44 13.85
N LEU A 343 -9.21 16.24 13.55
CA LEU A 343 -9.80 16.31 12.23
C LEU A 343 -9.05 17.37 11.44
N GLU A 344 -8.55 16.98 10.27
CA GLU A 344 -7.87 17.83 9.30
C GLU A 344 -8.74 18.03 8.09
N VAL A 345 -9.07 19.27 7.78
CA VAL A 345 -9.91 19.61 6.63
C VAL A 345 -9.29 20.73 5.81
N ALA A 346 -9.62 20.76 4.52
CA ALA A 346 -9.17 21.83 3.65
C ALA A 346 -10.28 22.30 2.70
N LEU A 347 -10.41 23.63 2.58
CA LEU A 347 -11.28 24.28 1.61
C LEU A 347 -10.41 24.85 0.49
N HIS A 348 -10.71 24.45 -0.75
CA HIS A 348 -10.07 24.99 -1.93
C HIS A 348 -10.77 26.26 -2.41
N TYR A 349 -9.99 27.31 -2.76
CA TYR A 349 -10.54 28.57 -3.23
C TYR A 349 -9.63 29.24 -4.26
N ARG A 350 -10.09 30.35 -4.87
CA ARG A 350 -9.37 31.13 -5.88
C ARG A 350 -8.73 32.38 -5.27
N ASN A 351 -7.61 32.81 -5.84
CA ASN A 351 -6.97 34.09 -5.45
C ASN A 351 -7.91 35.31 -5.55
N GLY A 352 -8.94 35.22 -6.40
CA GLY A 352 -9.94 36.28 -6.54
C GLY A 352 -11.08 36.24 -5.53
N ASP A 353 -11.18 35.19 -4.71
CA ASP A 353 -12.24 35.08 -3.72
C ASP A 353 -11.96 36.01 -2.53
N HIS A 354 -13.00 36.71 -2.08
CA HIS A 354 -12.83 37.66 -0.97
C HIS A 354 -12.63 36.88 0.34
N PRO A 355 -11.64 37.24 1.19
CA PRO A 355 -11.36 36.49 2.43
C PRO A 355 -12.60 36.27 3.31
N SER A 356 -13.46 37.29 3.49
CA SER A 356 -14.69 37.15 4.29
C SER A 356 -15.69 36.14 3.69
N THR A 357 -15.67 35.90 2.38
CA THR A 357 -16.50 34.87 1.75
C THR A 357 -15.95 33.49 2.10
N VAL A 358 -14.62 33.33 2.05
CA VAL A 358 -13.95 32.07 2.48
C VAL A 358 -14.26 31.80 3.94
N ASP A 359 -14.13 32.81 4.82
CA ASP A 359 -14.43 32.69 6.25
C ASP A 359 -15.90 32.26 6.50
N LEU A 360 -16.87 32.88 5.81
CA LEU A 360 -18.29 32.53 5.93
C LEU A 360 -18.56 31.08 5.49
N VAL A 361 -17.88 30.60 4.44
CA VAL A 361 -18.02 29.21 3.98
C VAL A 361 -17.45 28.27 5.03
N VAL A 362 -16.26 28.57 5.57
CA VAL A 362 -15.62 27.77 6.62
C VAL A 362 -16.49 27.71 7.87
N GLU A 363 -16.99 28.86 8.37
CA GLU A 363 -17.88 28.89 9.56
C GLU A 363 -19.14 28.05 9.36
N ARG A 364 -19.74 28.10 8.17
CA ARG A 364 -20.90 27.27 7.85
C ARG A 364 -20.54 25.79 7.86
N MET A 365 -19.37 25.39 7.34
CA MET A 365 -18.96 23.99 7.25
C MET A 365 -18.58 23.41 8.62
N LEU A 366 -17.91 24.22 9.47
CA LEU A 366 -17.58 23.86 10.84
C LEU A 366 -18.76 23.92 11.79
N GLY A 367 -19.82 24.70 11.43
CA GLY A 367 -20.99 24.87 12.26
C GLY A 367 -21.68 23.54 12.58
N GLY A 368 -21.87 23.27 13.88
CA GLY A 368 -22.48 22.05 14.39
C GLY A 368 -21.52 20.86 14.59
N LEU A 369 -20.23 21.02 14.29
CA LEU A 369 -19.20 20.06 14.69
C LEU A 369 -18.91 20.18 16.20
N ARG A 370 -18.47 19.08 16.83
CA ARG A 370 -18.35 18.94 18.29
C ARG A 370 -16.89 18.93 18.80
N PHE A 371 -15.99 19.59 18.10
CA PHE A 371 -14.60 19.69 18.55
C PHE A 371 -14.46 20.53 19.81
N CYS A 372 -13.35 20.38 20.53
CA CYS A 372 -13.05 21.13 21.74
C CYS A 372 -12.89 22.62 21.45
N ASP A 373 -13.56 23.47 22.22
CA ASP A 373 -13.50 24.91 22.06
C ASP A 373 -12.06 25.45 22.17
N GLY A 374 -11.70 26.33 21.24
CA GLY A 374 -10.37 26.98 21.23
C GLY A 374 -9.23 26.09 20.75
N THR A 375 -9.54 24.93 20.14
CA THR A 375 -8.51 24.03 19.56
C THR A 375 -8.37 24.19 18.05
N ARG A 376 -9.12 25.10 17.41
CA ARG A 376 -9.05 25.37 15.98
C ARG A 376 -7.73 26.02 15.63
N LEU A 377 -7.01 25.41 14.69
CA LEU A 377 -5.80 25.91 14.04
C LEU A 377 -6.08 26.04 12.55
N GLU A 378 -5.68 27.16 11.94
CA GLU A 378 -5.90 27.35 10.51
C GLU A 378 -4.76 28.12 9.85
N LYS A 379 -4.56 27.87 8.56
CA LYS A 379 -3.53 28.50 7.73
C LYS A 379 -3.98 28.54 6.28
N ASP A 380 -3.74 29.65 5.60
CA ASP A 380 -3.86 29.74 4.14
C ASP A 380 -2.52 29.38 3.50
N VAL A 381 -2.54 28.45 2.56
CA VAL A 381 -1.38 28.00 1.80
C VAL A 381 -1.73 27.87 0.31
N ARG A 382 -0.72 27.86 -0.55
CA ARG A 382 -0.96 27.57 -1.97
C ARG A 382 -1.34 26.09 -2.15
N TYR A 383 -2.16 25.81 -3.17
CA TYR A 383 -2.63 24.44 -3.43
C TYR A 383 -1.48 23.43 -3.59
N VAL A 384 -0.45 23.78 -4.35
CA VAL A 384 0.73 22.92 -4.53
C VAL A 384 1.49 22.72 -3.21
N GLU A 385 1.62 23.77 -2.41
CA GLU A 385 2.27 23.72 -1.09
C GLU A 385 1.53 22.76 -0.14
N PHE A 386 0.19 22.84 -0.11
CA PHE A 386 -0.63 21.91 0.69
C PHE A 386 -0.40 20.45 0.27
N LEU A 387 -0.39 20.17 -1.02
CA LEU A 387 -0.20 18.80 -1.51
C LEU A 387 1.24 18.29 -1.32
N MET A 388 2.22 19.19 -1.32
CA MET A 388 3.64 18.84 -1.11
C MET A 388 4.06 18.84 0.37
N ARG A 389 3.15 19.04 1.32
CA ARG A 389 3.45 19.18 2.77
C ARG A 389 4.25 18.00 3.37
N VAL A 390 4.04 16.78 2.86
CA VAL A 390 4.78 15.60 3.34
C VAL A 390 6.23 15.60 2.85
N LYS A 391 6.55 16.32 1.77
CA LYS A 391 7.93 16.51 1.30
C LYS A 391 8.79 17.23 2.32
N GLU A 392 8.24 18.27 2.98
CA GLU A 392 8.93 18.97 4.06
C GLU A 392 9.22 18.05 5.25
N ALA A 393 8.24 17.19 5.59
CA ALA A 393 8.42 16.20 6.64
C ALA A 393 9.50 15.15 6.28
N GLU A 394 9.58 14.73 5.01
CA GLU A 394 10.64 13.88 4.48
C GLU A 394 12.02 14.51 4.66
N GLU A 395 12.18 15.78 4.28
CA GLU A 395 13.46 16.50 4.39
C GLU A 395 13.92 16.56 5.86
N HIS A 396 13.02 16.89 6.77
CA HIS A 396 13.31 16.86 8.20
C HIS A 396 13.68 15.46 8.71
N ALA A 397 12.97 14.42 8.25
CA ALA A 397 13.25 13.04 8.64
C ALA A 397 14.60 12.55 8.12
N LYS A 398 15.01 12.96 6.90
CA LYS A 398 16.33 12.68 6.33
C LYS A 398 17.45 13.31 7.14
N VAL A 399 17.32 14.58 7.49
CA VAL A 399 18.32 15.30 8.32
C VAL A 399 18.51 14.62 9.68
N ASN A 400 17.43 14.06 10.24
CA ASN A 400 17.45 13.38 11.55
C ASN A 400 17.78 11.88 11.47
N GLY A 401 18.05 11.32 10.27
CA GLY A 401 18.35 9.90 10.08
C GLY A 401 17.16 8.97 10.34
N ILE A 402 15.94 9.51 10.30
CA ILE A 402 14.69 8.77 10.52
C ILE A 402 14.20 8.15 9.21
N TRP A 403 14.39 8.85 8.09
CA TRP A 403 13.88 8.42 6.79
C TRP A 403 14.42 7.07 6.30
N ASP A 404 15.65 6.73 6.67
CA ASP A 404 16.30 5.46 6.32
C ASP A 404 16.12 4.36 7.39
N ALA A 405 15.41 4.66 8.49
CA ALA A 405 15.09 3.69 9.52
C ALA A 405 14.08 2.65 9.03
N PRO A 406 13.98 1.46 9.65
CA PRO A 406 12.91 0.52 9.35
C PRO A 406 11.52 1.13 9.60
N HIS A 407 10.58 0.89 8.66
CA HIS A 407 9.21 1.40 8.72
C HIS A 407 8.20 0.24 8.80
N PRO A 408 7.95 -0.34 9.97
CA PRO A 408 6.98 -1.42 10.14
C PRO A 408 5.53 -0.88 10.13
N TRP A 409 5.11 -0.32 8.99
CA TRP A 409 3.77 0.23 8.81
C TRP A 409 2.70 -0.84 8.91
N LEU A 410 1.56 -0.45 9.45
CA LEU A 410 0.33 -1.24 9.40
C LEU A 410 -0.81 -0.34 8.92
N ASN A 411 -1.36 -0.66 7.76
CA ASN A 411 -2.47 0.08 7.16
C ASN A 411 -3.69 -0.84 7.05
N LEU A 412 -4.80 -0.40 7.61
CA LEU A 412 -6.05 -1.14 7.69
C LEU A 412 -7.18 -0.32 7.04
N LEU A 413 -8.09 -1.01 6.38
CA LEU A 413 -9.43 -0.50 6.07
C LEU A 413 -10.38 -1.18 7.05
N VAL A 414 -11.09 -0.41 7.86
CA VAL A 414 -11.97 -0.91 8.93
C VAL A 414 -13.39 -0.41 8.67
N SER A 415 -14.39 -1.30 8.73
CA SER A 415 -15.80 -0.92 8.58
C SER A 415 -16.22 0.10 9.63
N SER A 416 -17.10 1.05 9.27
CA SER A 416 -17.65 2.02 10.22
C SER A 416 -18.44 1.35 11.35
N THR A 417 -18.94 0.13 11.15
CA THR A 417 -19.63 -0.65 12.20
C THR A 417 -18.71 -1.08 13.33
N ASP A 418 -17.41 -1.22 13.04
CA ASP A 418 -16.42 -1.76 13.99
C ASP A 418 -15.42 -0.70 14.48
N ILE A 419 -15.42 0.50 13.89
CA ILE A 419 -14.41 1.53 14.17
C ILE A 419 -14.43 2.03 15.62
N ALA A 420 -15.61 2.11 16.24
CA ALA A 420 -15.74 2.51 17.66
C ALA A 420 -15.16 1.45 18.60
N ASP A 421 -15.38 0.17 18.32
CA ASP A 421 -14.75 -0.92 19.05
C ASP A 421 -13.26 -1.03 18.76
N PHE A 422 -12.83 -0.73 17.54
CA PHE A 422 -11.42 -0.61 17.19
C PHE A 422 -10.75 0.50 18.02
N ASP A 423 -11.36 1.66 18.13
CA ASP A 423 -10.87 2.73 19.00
C ASP A 423 -10.68 2.25 20.44
N ARG A 424 -11.71 1.66 21.01
CA ARG A 424 -11.69 1.20 22.41
C ARG A 424 -10.63 0.14 22.66
N LEU A 425 -10.47 -0.85 21.77
CA LEU A 425 -9.59 -2.00 21.96
C LEU A 425 -8.16 -1.75 21.43
N VAL A 426 -8.01 -0.97 20.38
CA VAL A 426 -6.71 -0.74 19.74
C VAL A 426 -6.14 0.62 20.16
N PHE A 427 -6.78 1.75 19.84
CA PHE A 427 -6.22 3.07 20.14
C PHE A 427 -6.09 3.29 21.65
N LYS A 428 -7.18 3.13 22.39
CA LYS A 428 -7.22 3.42 23.85
C LYS A 428 -6.64 2.33 24.72
N ASN A 429 -6.32 1.15 24.17
CA ASN A 429 -5.73 0.04 24.94
C ASN A 429 -4.35 -0.35 24.45
N ILE A 430 -4.22 -0.89 23.23
CA ILE A 430 -2.93 -1.37 22.70
C ILE A 430 -1.99 -0.18 22.44
N LEU A 431 -2.51 0.92 21.87
CA LEU A 431 -1.73 2.07 21.40
C LEU A 431 -1.76 3.28 22.34
N LYS A 432 -2.27 3.13 23.54
CA LYS A 432 -2.44 4.24 24.52
C LYS A 432 -1.16 4.99 24.88
N HIS A 433 0.01 4.43 24.59
CA HIS A 433 1.32 5.04 24.85
C HIS A 433 2.01 5.52 23.56
N GLY A 434 1.29 5.53 22.44
CA GLY A 434 1.80 5.91 21.12
C GLY A 434 2.19 4.73 20.25
N VAL A 435 2.51 5.04 19.01
CA VAL A 435 2.81 4.03 17.95
C VAL A 435 4.22 4.15 17.38
N GLY A 436 4.96 5.20 17.75
CA GLY A 436 6.27 5.50 17.15
C GLY A 436 6.19 6.03 15.73
N GLY A 437 5.19 6.84 15.43
CA GLY A 437 4.98 7.51 14.13
C GLY A 437 3.56 8.11 14.02
N PRO A 438 3.22 8.81 12.94
CA PRO A 438 1.87 9.31 12.70
C PRO A 438 0.84 8.18 12.66
N MET A 439 -0.39 8.47 13.08
CA MET A 439 -1.50 7.52 13.17
C MET A 439 -2.74 8.13 12.49
N LEU A 440 -2.88 7.91 11.16
CA LEU A 440 -4.01 8.45 10.41
C LEU A 440 -5.28 7.63 10.67
N VAL A 441 -6.41 8.32 10.73
CA VAL A 441 -7.75 7.71 10.81
C VAL A 441 -8.78 8.62 10.15
N TYR A 442 -9.39 8.19 9.04
CA TYR A 442 -10.41 8.97 8.35
C TYR A 442 -11.35 8.12 7.51
N PRO A 443 -12.63 8.55 7.36
CA PRO A 443 -13.63 7.79 6.62
C PRO A 443 -13.54 8.00 5.11
N MET A 444 -13.91 6.95 4.38
CA MET A 444 -14.08 6.92 2.94
C MET A 444 -15.43 6.32 2.57
N LEU A 445 -15.91 6.60 1.34
CA LEU A 445 -17.19 6.11 0.82
C LEU A 445 -16.96 5.00 -0.20
N ARG A 446 -17.59 3.82 0.01
CA ARG A 446 -17.52 2.66 -0.89
C ARG A 446 -18.05 2.98 -2.30
N SER A 447 -19.12 3.78 -2.38
CA SER A 447 -19.71 4.22 -3.65
C SER A 447 -18.79 5.01 -4.58
N LYS A 448 -17.61 5.44 -4.09
CA LYS A 448 -16.57 6.12 -4.88
C LYS A 448 -15.54 5.16 -5.47
N TRP A 449 -15.64 3.88 -5.20
CA TRP A 449 -14.73 2.84 -5.67
C TRP A 449 -15.41 1.99 -6.74
N ASP A 450 -14.63 1.52 -7.71
CA ASP A 450 -15.13 0.60 -8.73
C ASP A 450 -14.93 -0.85 -8.25
N ASP A 451 -16.01 -1.58 -8.04
CA ASP A 451 -16.04 -2.97 -7.56
C ASP A 451 -15.48 -3.99 -8.57
N ARG A 452 -15.30 -3.56 -9.83
CA ARG A 452 -14.65 -4.37 -10.87
C ARG A 452 -13.13 -4.39 -10.71
N SER A 453 -12.55 -3.41 -9.99
CA SER A 453 -11.11 -3.36 -9.70
C SER A 453 -10.68 -4.52 -8.82
N SER A 454 -9.38 -4.71 -8.65
CA SER A 454 -8.83 -5.76 -7.80
C SER A 454 -8.66 -5.32 -6.33
N VAL A 455 -9.10 -4.12 -5.98
CA VAL A 455 -9.05 -3.62 -4.61
C VAL A 455 -10.10 -4.32 -3.76
N VAL A 456 -9.71 -4.73 -2.55
CA VAL A 456 -10.63 -5.38 -1.59
C VAL A 456 -10.98 -4.41 -0.47
N LEU A 457 -12.27 -4.26 -0.21
CA LEU A 457 -12.82 -3.33 0.78
C LEU A 457 -13.61 -4.08 1.87
N PRO A 458 -13.72 -3.52 3.09
CA PRO A 458 -14.70 -3.97 4.08
C PRO A 458 -16.13 -3.78 3.57
N GLU A 459 -17.09 -4.43 4.19
CA GLU A 459 -18.51 -4.24 3.88
C GLU A 459 -19.03 -2.87 4.39
N GLY A 460 -20.20 -2.47 3.91
CA GLY A 460 -20.83 -1.20 4.25
C GLY A 460 -20.42 -0.04 3.35
N GLU A 461 -21.15 1.08 3.45
CA GLU A 461 -20.92 2.28 2.64
C GLU A 461 -19.74 3.10 3.17
N ILE A 462 -19.57 3.18 4.49
CA ILE A 462 -18.49 3.94 5.12
C ILE A 462 -17.48 2.98 5.72
N PHE A 463 -16.22 3.22 5.45
CA PHE A 463 -15.10 2.53 6.08
C PHE A 463 -13.95 3.51 6.30
N TYR A 464 -13.10 3.21 7.25
CA TYR A 464 -12.00 4.06 7.67
C TYR A 464 -10.66 3.53 7.18
N LEU A 465 -9.79 4.40 6.67
CA LEU A 465 -8.38 4.12 6.67
C LEU A 465 -7.86 4.31 8.11
N VAL A 466 -7.14 3.32 8.61
CA VAL A 466 -6.31 3.41 9.82
C VAL A 466 -4.89 3.09 9.39
N ALA A 467 -4.00 4.08 9.45
CA ALA A 467 -2.61 3.93 9.02
C ALA A 467 -1.65 4.25 10.17
N LEU A 468 -0.92 3.24 10.62
CA LEU A 468 0.14 3.37 11.60
C LEU A 468 1.47 3.53 10.85
N LEU A 469 1.91 4.78 10.69
CA LEU A 469 3.10 5.14 9.91
C LEU A 469 4.36 5.13 10.79
N ARG A 470 4.66 3.97 11.32
CA ARG A 470 5.73 3.71 12.28
C ARG A 470 7.12 3.82 11.68
N PHE A 471 8.07 4.25 12.48
CA PHE A 471 9.50 4.16 12.16
C PHE A 471 10.27 3.77 13.42
N SER A 472 11.36 3.00 13.25
CA SER A 472 12.20 2.52 14.35
C SER A 472 13.56 3.23 14.29
N PRO A 473 13.75 4.35 15.01
CA PRO A 473 15.05 5.00 15.08
C PRO A 473 16.10 4.04 15.68
N PRO A 474 17.37 4.19 15.32
CA PRO A 474 18.44 3.36 15.90
C PRO A 474 18.45 3.45 17.44
N TYR A 475 18.58 2.28 18.09
CA TYR A 475 18.73 2.21 19.55
C TYR A 475 19.86 3.14 20.03
N PRO A 476 19.70 3.88 21.14
CA PRO A 476 18.60 3.84 22.11
C PRO A 476 17.47 4.86 21.89
N LYS A 477 17.36 5.47 20.70
CA LYS A 477 16.42 6.57 20.43
C LYS A 477 14.96 6.12 20.25
N GLY A 478 14.71 4.83 20.06
CA GLY A 478 13.37 4.28 19.93
C GLY A 478 13.32 2.79 20.23
N PRO A 479 12.11 2.20 20.28
CA PRO A 479 11.94 0.76 20.48
C PRO A 479 12.48 -0.01 19.26
N PRO A 480 12.93 -1.28 19.48
CA PRO A 480 13.29 -2.17 18.37
C PRO A 480 12.11 -2.37 17.42
N PHE A 481 12.40 -2.47 16.10
CA PHE A 481 11.32 -2.64 15.12
C PHE A 481 10.56 -3.97 15.32
N GLU A 482 11.19 -5.00 15.88
CA GLU A 482 10.58 -6.29 16.20
C GLU A 482 9.41 -6.14 17.20
N GLU A 483 9.51 -5.25 18.16
CA GLU A 483 8.43 -4.95 19.10
C GLU A 483 7.25 -4.31 18.38
N MET A 484 7.50 -3.36 17.46
CA MET A 484 6.46 -2.74 16.64
C MET A 484 5.78 -3.76 15.73
N VAL A 485 6.55 -4.68 15.12
CA VAL A 485 6.02 -5.78 14.31
C VAL A 485 5.18 -6.73 15.16
N ALA A 486 5.62 -7.04 16.38
CA ALA A 486 4.85 -7.86 17.32
C ALA A 486 3.51 -7.19 17.69
N GLN A 487 3.53 -5.90 17.97
CA GLN A 487 2.32 -5.12 18.25
C GLN A 487 1.40 -5.02 17.02
N ASN A 488 1.93 -4.92 15.79
CA ASN A 488 1.12 -5.01 14.58
C ASN A 488 0.37 -6.35 14.49
N ARG A 489 1.03 -7.45 14.84
CA ARG A 489 0.40 -8.79 14.90
C ARG A 489 -0.67 -8.85 15.99
N GLU A 490 -0.42 -8.25 17.14
CA GLU A 490 -1.41 -8.13 18.24
C GLU A 490 -2.66 -7.39 17.79
N ILE A 491 -2.51 -6.27 17.07
CA ILE A 491 -3.63 -5.50 16.51
C ILE A 491 -4.44 -6.35 15.51
N ILE A 492 -3.77 -7.01 14.56
CA ILE A 492 -4.44 -7.89 13.60
C ILE A 492 -5.18 -9.02 14.33
N GLN A 493 -4.55 -9.63 15.35
CA GLN A 493 -5.16 -10.71 16.13
C GLN A 493 -6.35 -10.20 16.94
N CYS A 494 -6.28 -8.97 17.47
CA CYS A 494 -7.41 -8.31 18.15
C CYS A 494 -8.60 -8.15 17.18
N CYS A 495 -8.37 -7.68 15.96
CA CYS A 495 -9.42 -7.58 14.94
C CYS A 495 -10.04 -8.95 14.60
N ILE A 496 -9.22 -9.98 14.43
CA ILE A 496 -9.68 -11.35 14.14
C ILE A 496 -10.52 -11.92 15.30
N ASN A 497 -10.04 -11.79 16.54
CA ASN A 497 -10.71 -12.31 17.74
C ASN A 497 -12.06 -11.65 17.98
N ASN A 498 -12.18 -10.37 17.68
CA ASN A 498 -13.42 -9.60 17.82
C ASN A 498 -14.30 -9.65 16.55
N ARG A 499 -13.86 -10.35 15.49
CA ARG A 499 -14.58 -10.51 14.22
C ARG A 499 -14.85 -9.17 13.52
N PHE A 500 -13.94 -8.22 13.64
CA PHE A 500 -14.05 -6.96 12.92
C PHE A 500 -14.00 -7.20 11.41
N ASP A 501 -14.82 -6.46 10.67
CA ASP A 501 -14.73 -6.42 9.23
C ASP A 501 -13.65 -5.42 8.81
N PHE A 502 -12.49 -5.97 8.45
CA PHE A 502 -11.32 -5.20 8.05
C PHE A 502 -10.58 -5.85 6.89
N LYS A 503 -9.83 -5.03 6.17
CA LYS A 503 -8.88 -5.46 5.15
C LYS A 503 -7.53 -4.77 5.38
N LEU A 504 -6.42 -5.45 5.04
CA LEU A 504 -5.13 -4.76 4.97
C LEU A 504 -5.09 -3.89 3.71
N TYR A 505 -4.73 -2.64 3.87
CA TYR A 505 -4.29 -1.78 2.78
C TYR A 505 -2.77 -1.94 2.64
N LEU A 506 -2.24 -2.15 1.44
CA LEU A 506 -0.89 -2.66 1.19
C LEU A 506 -0.68 -4.07 1.78
N PRO A 507 -1.51 -5.05 1.41
CA PRO A 507 -1.52 -6.36 2.03
C PRO A 507 -0.21 -7.11 1.81
N HIS A 508 0.18 -7.90 2.80
CA HIS A 508 1.29 -8.84 2.73
C HIS A 508 0.99 -10.05 3.61
N TYR A 509 0.97 -11.23 3.01
CA TYR A 509 0.71 -12.48 3.70
C TYR A 509 1.71 -13.54 3.26
N ASN A 510 1.90 -14.58 4.10
CA ASN A 510 2.86 -15.64 3.83
C ASN A 510 2.21 -16.97 3.38
N SER A 511 0.88 -17.03 3.32
CA SER A 511 0.17 -18.23 2.93
C SER A 511 -0.98 -17.95 1.96
N GLU A 512 -1.23 -18.90 1.06
CA GLU A 512 -2.38 -18.82 0.13
C GLU A 512 -3.72 -18.71 0.86
N LEU A 513 -3.84 -19.37 2.04
CA LEU A 513 -5.07 -19.31 2.84
C LEU A 513 -5.37 -17.88 3.33
N GLU A 514 -4.34 -17.13 3.74
CA GLU A 514 -4.49 -15.73 4.15
C GLU A 514 -4.88 -14.86 2.95
N TRP A 515 -4.26 -15.09 1.78
CA TRP A 515 -4.63 -14.41 0.54
C TRP A 515 -6.08 -14.69 0.12
N LYS A 516 -6.53 -15.95 0.21
CA LYS A 516 -7.93 -16.33 -0.03
C LYS A 516 -8.89 -15.62 0.93
N ARG A 517 -8.54 -15.48 2.20
CA ARG A 517 -9.34 -14.73 3.18
C ARG A 517 -9.36 -13.24 2.87
N HIS A 518 -8.23 -12.67 2.44
CA HIS A 518 -8.15 -11.27 2.06
C HIS A 518 -9.06 -10.96 0.88
N PHE A 519 -8.93 -11.70 -0.22
CA PHE A 519 -9.73 -11.48 -1.43
C PHE A 519 -11.18 -11.95 -1.29
N GLY A 520 -11.48 -12.92 -0.41
CA GLY A 520 -12.82 -13.42 -0.20
C GLY A 520 -13.47 -13.90 -1.50
N ASN A 521 -14.65 -13.37 -1.83
CA ASN A 521 -15.38 -13.70 -3.06
C ASN A 521 -14.69 -13.25 -4.37
N GLN A 522 -13.70 -12.36 -4.29
CA GLN A 522 -12.92 -11.92 -5.47
C GLN A 522 -11.76 -12.87 -5.80
N TRP A 523 -11.45 -13.86 -4.95
CA TRP A 523 -10.27 -14.73 -5.14
C TRP A 523 -10.30 -15.50 -6.45
N GLU A 524 -11.41 -16.09 -6.82
CA GLU A 524 -11.53 -16.86 -8.05
C GLU A 524 -11.24 -16.00 -9.28
N ARG A 525 -11.86 -14.82 -9.36
CA ARG A 525 -11.59 -13.84 -10.42
C ARG A 525 -10.12 -13.38 -10.45
N PHE A 526 -9.51 -13.23 -9.28
CA PHE A 526 -8.09 -12.85 -9.18
C PHE A 526 -7.17 -13.95 -9.75
N VAL A 527 -7.47 -15.21 -9.48
CA VAL A 527 -6.76 -16.38 -10.03
C VAL A 527 -6.99 -16.50 -11.54
N GLU A 528 -8.21 -16.30 -12.03
CA GLU A 528 -8.52 -16.30 -13.46
C GLU A 528 -7.75 -15.22 -14.22
N ARG A 529 -7.70 -14.01 -13.66
CA ARG A 529 -6.88 -12.92 -14.22
C ARG A 529 -5.40 -13.29 -14.25
N LYS A 530 -4.87 -13.92 -13.20
CA LYS A 530 -3.48 -14.40 -13.18
C LYS A 530 -3.24 -15.44 -14.29
N ALA A 531 -4.10 -16.43 -14.41
CA ALA A 531 -4.02 -17.45 -15.47
C ALA A 531 -4.12 -16.84 -16.88
N CYS A 532 -4.89 -15.76 -17.03
CA CYS A 532 -5.04 -15.08 -18.32
C CYS A 532 -3.81 -14.23 -18.67
N PHE A 533 -3.30 -13.42 -17.74
CA PHE A 533 -2.33 -12.37 -18.04
C PHE A 533 -0.89 -12.69 -17.61
N ASP A 534 -0.70 -13.56 -16.63
CA ASP A 534 0.63 -14.02 -16.19
C ASP A 534 0.58 -15.48 -15.67
N PRO A 535 0.27 -16.45 -16.58
CA PRO A 535 0.11 -17.86 -16.19
C PRO A 535 1.39 -18.51 -15.65
N MET A 536 2.55 -17.92 -15.93
CA MET A 536 3.85 -18.43 -15.45
C MET A 536 4.28 -17.82 -14.11
N ALA A 537 3.45 -16.97 -13.51
CA ALA A 537 3.74 -16.25 -12.27
C ALA A 537 5.12 -15.56 -12.27
N ILE A 538 5.40 -14.83 -13.36
CA ILE A 538 6.66 -14.11 -13.58
C ILE A 538 6.69 -12.82 -12.76
N LEU A 539 5.54 -12.11 -12.69
CA LEU A 539 5.45 -10.75 -12.20
C LEU A 539 5.28 -10.67 -10.67
N SER A 540 5.91 -9.65 -10.10
CA SER A 540 5.78 -9.23 -8.69
C SER A 540 5.92 -10.38 -7.67
N PRO A 541 7.04 -11.13 -7.72
CA PRO A 541 7.28 -12.29 -6.83
C PRO A 541 7.34 -11.87 -5.34
N GLY A 542 7.74 -10.62 -5.05
CA GLY A 542 7.83 -10.08 -3.70
C GLY A 542 6.48 -9.96 -2.97
N GLN A 543 5.36 -9.99 -3.70
CA GLN A 543 4.02 -10.06 -3.11
C GLN A 543 3.70 -11.43 -2.49
N LYS A 544 4.39 -12.51 -2.93
CA LYS A 544 4.20 -13.88 -2.43
C LYS A 544 2.77 -14.41 -2.56
N ILE A 545 2.00 -13.92 -3.57
CA ILE A 545 0.63 -14.41 -3.85
C ILE A 545 0.69 -15.70 -4.65
N PHE A 546 1.51 -15.70 -5.71
CA PHE A 546 1.74 -16.84 -6.58
C PHE A 546 3.24 -17.12 -6.67
N SER A 547 3.57 -18.39 -6.69
CA SER A 547 4.96 -18.85 -6.88
C SER A 547 5.16 -19.32 -8.30
N ARG A 548 6.29 -18.92 -8.90
CA ARG A 548 6.71 -19.47 -10.19
C ARG A 548 7.10 -20.93 -9.99
N ASN A 549 6.38 -21.85 -10.64
CA ASN A 549 6.67 -23.28 -10.57
C ASN A 549 7.37 -23.73 -11.86
N PRO A 550 8.60 -24.29 -11.80
CA PRO A 550 9.31 -24.80 -12.96
C PRO A 550 8.60 -25.97 -13.67
N GLN A 551 7.60 -26.60 -13.02
CA GLN A 551 6.87 -27.76 -13.57
C GLN A 551 5.72 -27.38 -14.52
N ASN A 552 5.45 -26.10 -14.71
CA ASN A 552 4.39 -25.61 -15.62
C ASN A 552 4.91 -25.23 -17.03
N LEU A 553 6.14 -25.65 -17.38
CA LEU A 553 6.74 -25.48 -18.70
C LEU A 553 6.50 -26.69 -19.61
#